data_11ccebd6e95d9d4388a09442beb58a7d
#
_entry.id   11ccebd6e95d9d4388a09442beb58a7d
#
_cell.length_a   1.000
_cell.length_b   1.000
_cell.length_c   1.000
_cell.angle_alpha   90.00
_cell.angle_beta   90.00
_cell.angle_gamma   90.00
#
_symmetry.space_group_name_H-M   'P 1'
#
loop_
_entity.id
_entity.type
_entity.pdbx_description
1 polymer ?
#
loop_
_entity_poly.entity_id
_entity_poly.type
_entity_poly.pdbx_seq_one_letter_code
_entity_poly.pdbx_strand_id
1 'polypeptide(L)'
;SFLIRQPKEVIISYTKKNNIKNARDLGFLQQVELFKKIKNITGTHPAIFDSMDILLDPKALLKKLCKYLEIEFSNKMLKWPKGIRDTDGVWASHWYKNVINSDGFKPYNKRNENLNVNQIKLFEESMEHYNYLSSFKI
;
A
#
# COMPACT_ATOMS: atom_id res chain seq x y z
N SER A 1 -10.14 -5.51 -1.74
CA SER A 1 -9.62 -4.16 -1.52
C SER A 1 -8.22 -4.00 -2.11
N PHE A 2 -7.83 -2.77 -2.40
CA PHE A 2 -6.50 -2.40 -2.89
C PHE A 2 -5.84 -1.44 -1.93
N LEU A 3 -4.55 -1.65 -1.66
CA LEU A 3 -3.70 -0.70 -0.98
C LEU A 3 -2.78 -0.03 -2.00
N ILE A 4 -2.93 1.28 -2.16
CA ILE A 4 -2.05 2.07 -3.01
C ILE A 4 -1.05 2.88 -2.16
N ARG A 5 0.02 3.32 -2.78
CA ARG A 5 1.03 4.16 -2.15
C ARG A 5 1.62 5.11 -3.17
N GLN A 6 2.00 6.31 -2.71
CA GLN A 6 2.66 7.32 -3.55
C GLN A 6 3.85 6.72 -4.33
N PRO A 7 3.88 6.86 -5.67
CA PRO A 7 4.93 6.26 -6.51
C PRO A 7 6.34 6.63 -6.08
N LYS A 8 6.58 7.88 -5.69
CA LYS A 8 7.89 8.32 -5.17
C LYS A 8 8.35 7.46 -4.00
N GLU A 9 7.47 7.17 -3.05
CA GLU A 9 7.81 6.38 -1.87
C GLU A 9 8.06 4.91 -2.20
N VAL A 10 7.31 4.37 -3.17
CA VAL A 10 7.51 3.00 -3.65
C VAL A 10 8.87 2.88 -4.33
N ILE A 11 9.19 3.79 -5.26
CA ILE A 11 10.46 3.82 -5.99
C ILE A 11 11.64 3.91 -5.01
N ILE A 12 11.63 4.88 -4.09
CA ILE A 12 12.68 5.05 -3.09
C ILE A 12 12.85 3.79 -2.22
N SER A 13 11.74 3.15 -1.85
CA SER A 13 11.80 1.93 -1.03
C SER A 13 12.33 0.74 -1.80
N TYR A 14 11.85 0.56 -3.01
CA TYR A 14 12.16 -0.62 -3.83
C TYR A 14 13.60 -0.59 -4.33
N THR A 15 14.12 0.56 -4.76
CA THR A 15 15.48 0.71 -5.27
C THR A 15 16.58 0.50 -4.22
N LYS A 16 16.22 0.52 -2.92
CA LYS A 16 17.18 0.15 -1.85
C LYS A 16 17.62 -1.31 -1.89
N LYS A 17 16.83 -2.20 -2.49
CA LYS A 17 17.08 -3.64 -2.51
C LYS A 17 17.07 -4.25 -3.91
N ASN A 18 16.46 -3.58 -4.89
CA ASN A 18 16.21 -4.14 -6.21
C ASN A 18 16.51 -3.11 -7.29
N ASN A 19 16.95 -3.59 -8.46
CA ASN A 19 17.00 -2.77 -9.67
C ASN A 19 15.64 -2.78 -10.33
N ILE A 20 15.12 -1.58 -10.64
CA ILE A 20 13.89 -1.41 -11.43
C ILE A 20 14.30 -1.25 -12.89
N LYS A 21 13.82 -2.13 -13.75
CA LYS A 21 14.10 -2.08 -15.19
C LYS A 21 13.08 -1.21 -15.92
N ASN A 22 11.82 -1.24 -15.49
CA ASN A 22 10.71 -0.50 -16.09
C ASN A 22 9.61 -0.25 -15.06
N ALA A 23 8.65 0.63 -15.36
CA ALA A 23 7.55 0.97 -14.47
C ALA A 23 6.62 -0.23 -14.15
N ARG A 24 6.59 -1.25 -15.01
CA ARG A 24 5.78 -2.45 -14.78
C ARG A 24 6.27 -3.25 -13.56
N ASP A 25 7.58 -3.17 -13.22
CA ASP A 25 8.14 -3.83 -12.05
C ASP A 25 7.59 -3.25 -10.72
N LEU A 26 7.01 -2.05 -10.75
CA LEU A 26 6.41 -1.39 -9.61
C LEU A 26 4.94 -1.81 -9.34
N GLY A 27 4.29 -2.48 -10.29
CA GLY A 27 2.96 -3.06 -10.12
C GLY A 27 1.77 -2.10 -10.26
N PHE A 28 1.97 -0.81 -10.53
CA PHE A 28 0.87 0.16 -10.63
C PHE A 28 -0.07 -0.14 -11.79
N LEU A 29 0.46 -0.45 -12.97
CA LEU A 29 -0.34 -0.84 -14.14
C LEU A 29 -1.16 -2.10 -13.83
N GLN A 30 -0.53 -3.12 -13.23
CA GLN A 30 -1.20 -4.39 -12.88
C GLN A 30 -2.33 -4.17 -11.88
N GLN A 31 -2.17 -3.24 -10.94
CA GLN A 31 -3.25 -2.87 -10.01
C GLN A 31 -4.43 -2.25 -10.75
N VAL A 32 -4.21 -1.37 -11.73
CA VAL A 32 -5.27 -0.79 -12.57
C VAL A 32 -5.97 -1.85 -13.41
N GLU A 33 -5.21 -2.74 -14.05
CA GLU A 33 -5.75 -3.85 -14.84
C GLU A 33 -6.64 -4.75 -13.98
N LEU A 34 -6.16 -5.13 -12.80
CA LEU A 34 -6.91 -5.96 -11.86
C LEU A 34 -8.16 -5.24 -11.31
N PHE A 35 -8.05 -3.96 -10.99
CA PHE A 35 -9.19 -3.14 -10.54
C PHE A 35 -10.30 -3.11 -11.58
N LYS A 36 -9.95 -2.82 -12.85
CA LYS A 36 -10.90 -2.80 -13.97
C LYS A 36 -11.55 -4.18 -14.17
N LYS A 37 -10.76 -5.25 -14.10
CA LYS A 37 -11.26 -6.62 -14.23
C LYS A 37 -12.26 -6.97 -13.13
N ILE A 38 -11.96 -6.67 -11.87
CA ILE A 38 -12.87 -6.93 -10.74
C ILE A 38 -14.13 -6.11 -10.90
N LYS A 39 -14.03 -4.82 -11.21
CA LYS A 39 -15.18 -3.95 -11.45
C LYS A 39 -16.10 -4.52 -12.53
N ASN A 40 -15.55 -4.99 -13.65
CA ASN A 40 -16.32 -5.57 -14.75
C ASN A 40 -17.03 -6.87 -14.33
N ILE A 41 -16.39 -7.70 -13.50
CA ILE A 41 -16.98 -8.97 -13.04
C ILE A 41 -18.07 -8.74 -11.98
N THR A 42 -17.84 -7.82 -11.04
CA THR A 42 -18.71 -7.65 -9.86
C THR A 42 -19.74 -6.53 -10.03
N GLY A 43 -19.58 -5.66 -11.02
CA GLY A 43 -20.39 -4.45 -11.18
C GLY A 43 -20.11 -3.36 -10.13
N THR A 44 -19.20 -3.60 -9.17
CA THR A 44 -18.89 -2.69 -8.07
C THR A 44 -17.42 -2.30 -8.05
N HIS A 45 -17.11 -1.15 -7.42
CA HIS A 45 -15.73 -0.72 -7.24
C HIS A 45 -15.13 -1.41 -6.01
N PRO A 46 -14.00 -2.13 -6.13
CA PRO A 46 -13.25 -2.57 -4.95
C PRO A 46 -12.81 -1.37 -4.11
N ALA A 47 -12.82 -1.52 -2.78
CA ALA A 47 -12.32 -0.48 -1.88
C ALA A 47 -10.83 -0.19 -2.14
N ILE A 48 -10.47 1.09 -2.24
CA ILE A 48 -9.10 1.55 -2.40
C ILE A 48 -8.69 2.39 -1.20
N PHE A 49 -7.53 2.10 -0.64
CA PHE A 49 -6.91 2.81 0.47
C PHE A 49 -5.52 3.28 0.10
N ASP A 50 -5.16 4.47 0.56
CA ASP A 50 -3.77 4.94 0.47
C ASP A 50 -3.03 4.65 1.77
N SER A 51 -1.81 4.16 1.67
CA SER A 51 -0.96 3.86 2.83
C SER A 51 -0.68 5.11 3.68
N MET A 52 -0.62 6.29 3.07
CA MET A 52 -0.46 7.55 3.78
C MET A 52 -1.70 7.84 4.65
N ASP A 53 -2.90 7.70 4.07
CA ASP A 53 -4.15 7.97 4.79
C ASP A 53 -4.32 7.01 5.99
N ILE A 54 -3.92 5.73 5.81
CA ILE A 54 -3.91 4.76 6.93
C ILE A 54 -2.97 5.22 8.05
N LEU A 55 -1.79 5.73 7.73
CA LEU A 55 -0.81 6.15 8.74
C LEU A 55 -1.16 7.50 9.39
N LEU A 56 -1.94 8.35 8.72
CA LEU A 56 -2.43 9.61 9.28
C LEU A 56 -3.54 9.39 10.31
N ASP A 57 -4.52 8.54 10.01
CA ASP A 57 -5.58 8.15 10.94
C ASP A 57 -5.96 6.67 10.78
N PRO A 58 -5.18 5.75 11.37
CA PRO A 58 -5.43 4.30 11.26
C PRO A 58 -6.82 3.90 11.73
N LYS A 59 -7.31 4.54 12.81
CA LYS A 59 -8.61 4.18 13.40
C LYS A 59 -9.77 4.54 12.49
N ALA A 60 -9.79 5.76 11.97
CA ALA A 60 -10.86 6.21 11.08
C ALA A 60 -10.87 5.38 9.80
N LEU A 61 -9.69 5.15 9.20
CA LEU A 61 -9.64 4.43 7.94
C LEU A 61 -9.94 2.93 8.09
N LEU A 62 -9.49 2.27 9.15
CA LEU A 62 -9.86 0.88 9.42
C LEU A 62 -11.35 0.72 9.71
N LYS A 63 -11.99 1.69 10.38
CA LYS A 63 -13.45 1.69 10.52
C LYS A 63 -14.18 1.78 9.18
N LYS A 64 -13.72 2.64 8.26
CA LYS A 64 -14.27 2.72 6.90
C LYS A 64 -14.09 1.39 6.15
N LEU A 65 -12.90 0.77 6.24
CA LEU A 65 -12.64 -0.53 5.64
C LEU A 65 -13.56 -1.61 6.19
N CYS A 66 -13.69 -1.70 7.50
CA CYS A 66 -14.56 -2.68 8.15
C CYS A 66 -16.01 -2.51 7.72
N LYS A 67 -16.50 -1.26 7.69
CA LYS A 67 -17.84 -0.95 7.18
C LYS A 67 -18.03 -1.38 5.72
N TYR A 68 -17.02 -1.12 4.88
CA TYR A 68 -17.07 -1.51 3.46
C TYR A 68 -17.09 -3.03 3.27
N LEU A 69 -16.36 -3.76 4.11
CA LEU A 69 -16.29 -5.23 4.08
C LEU A 69 -17.38 -5.92 4.90
N GLU A 70 -18.29 -5.15 5.51
CA GLU A 70 -19.38 -5.66 6.37
C GLU A 70 -18.87 -6.52 7.54
N ILE A 71 -17.70 -6.13 8.10
CA ILE A 71 -17.11 -6.78 9.28
C ILE A 71 -17.04 -5.80 10.45
N GLU A 72 -17.05 -6.34 11.68
CA GLU A 72 -16.98 -5.53 12.88
C GLU A 72 -15.57 -4.97 13.11
N PHE A 73 -15.49 -3.65 13.41
CA PHE A 73 -14.23 -3.04 13.79
C PHE A 73 -13.85 -3.38 15.23
N SER A 74 -12.61 -3.75 15.46
CA SER A 74 -12.04 -3.94 16.80
C SER A 74 -10.83 -3.04 17.05
N ASN A 75 -10.74 -2.45 18.24
CA ASN A 75 -9.54 -1.71 18.64
C ASN A 75 -8.26 -2.57 18.68
N LYS A 76 -8.39 -3.90 18.75
CA LYS A 76 -7.28 -4.85 18.63
C LYS A 76 -6.59 -4.80 17.25
N MET A 77 -7.26 -4.25 16.24
CA MET A 77 -6.66 -4.02 14.91
C MET A 77 -5.62 -2.90 14.89
N LEU A 78 -5.58 -2.07 15.93
CA LEU A 78 -4.67 -0.92 16.01
C LEU A 78 -3.35 -1.25 16.70
N LYS A 79 -3.29 -2.35 17.46
CA LYS A 79 -2.12 -2.76 18.23
C LYS A 79 -1.93 -4.27 18.16
N TRP A 80 -0.70 -4.70 18.16
CA TRP A 80 -0.31 -6.12 18.12
C TRP A 80 0.96 -6.37 18.92
N PRO A 81 1.19 -7.58 19.45
CA PRO A 81 2.43 -7.92 20.11
C PRO A 81 3.60 -7.92 19.12
N LYS A 82 4.78 -7.44 19.56
CA LYS A 82 6.04 -7.57 18.80
C LYS A 82 6.43 -9.04 18.68
N GLY A 83 7.14 -9.36 17.60
CA GLY A 83 7.68 -10.68 17.37
C GLY A 83 7.10 -11.37 16.14
N ILE A 84 7.67 -12.52 15.81
CA ILE A 84 7.19 -13.41 14.77
C ILE A 84 5.99 -14.18 15.32
N ARG A 85 5.01 -14.46 14.47
CA ARG A 85 3.82 -15.26 14.79
C ARG A 85 3.84 -16.54 13.98
N ASP A 86 3.21 -17.58 14.51
CA ASP A 86 3.07 -18.85 13.82
C ASP A 86 2.27 -18.73 12.50
N THR A 87 1.44 -17.69 12.39
CA THR A 87 0.68 -17.36 11.18
C THR A 87 1.48 -16.55 10.14
N ASP A 88 2.67 -16.06 10.49
CA ASP A 88 3.52 -15.35 9.54
C ASP A 88 4.10 -16.37 8.54
N GLY A 89 3.96 -16.08 7.24
CA GLY A 89 4.47 -16.98 6.20
C GLY A 89 6.01 -17.02 6.15
N VAL A 90 6.53 -17.96 5.37
CA VAL A 90 7.99 -18.20 5.19
C VAL A 90 8.78 -16.95 4.76
N TRP A 91 8.12 -15.97 4.18
CA TRP A 91 8.73 -14.70 3.77
C TRP A 91 8.92 -13.68 4.89
N ALA A 92 8.39 -13.94 6.09
CA ALA A 92 8.41 -12.98 7.20
C ALA A 92 9.82 -12.56 7.59
N SER A 93 10.76 -13.50 7.65
CA SER A 93 12.16 -13.23 7.98
C SER A 93 12.84 -12.25 7.02
N HIS A 94 12.43 -12.24 5.74
CA HIS A 94 13.02 -11.40 4.70
C HIS A 94 12.35 -10.02 4.57
N TRP A 95 11.02 -9.96 4.73
CA TRP A 95 10.25 -8.76 4.40
C TRP A 95 9.65 -8.05 5.60
N TYR A 96 9.38 -8.77 6.70
CA TYR A 96 8.59 -8.25 7.83
C TYR A 96 9.41 -7.67 8.98
N LYS A 97 10.71 -7.42 8.80
CA LYS A 97 11.58 -6.90 9.88
C LYS A 97 10.97 -5.68 10.60
N ASN A 98 10.39 -4.75 9.86
CA ASN A 98 9.74 -3.56 10.45
C ASN A 98 8.43 -3.90 11.17
N VAL A 99 7.65 -4.87 10.64
CA VAL A 99 6.39 -5.32 11.24
C VAL A 99 6.67 -6.10 12.51
N ILE A 100 7.62 -7.05 12.48
CA ILE A 100 8.05 -7.86 13.62
C ILE A 100 8.49 -6.98 14.80
N ASN A 101 9.15 -5.86 14.52
CA ASN A 101 9.63 -4.91 15.55
C ASN A 101 8.62 -3.79 15.89
N SER A 102 7.39 -3.89 15.39
CA SER A 102 6.32 -2.93 15.67
C SER A 102 5.26 -3.52 16.59
N ASP A 103 4.54 -2.64 17.28
CA ASP A 103 3.40 -2.96 18.15
C ASP A 103 2.13 -2.17 17.77
N GLY A 104 2.17 -1.50 16.62
CA GLY A 104 1.07 -0.68 16.11
C GLY A 104 1.53 0.13 14.88
N PHE A 105 0.63 0.98 14.41
CA PHE A 105 0.93 1.89 13.31
C PHE A 105 1.92 2.97 13.76
N LYS A 106 2.95 3.21 12.95
CA LYS A 106 3.87 4.33 13.16
C LYS A 106 3.31 5.57 12.48
N PRO A 107 3.54 6.78 13.03
CA PRO A 107 3.18 8.02 12.36
C PRO A 107 3.76 8.09 10.94
N TYR A 108 2.98 8.67 10.04
CA TYR A 108 3.46 8.92 8.68
C TYR A 108 4.68 9.83 8.70
N ASN A 109 5.73 9.42 8.03
CA ASN A 109 6.93 10.22 7.84
C ASN A 109 7.23 10.32 6.35
N LYS A 110 7.04 11.53 5.80
CA LYS A 110 7.26 11.82 4.39
C LYS A 110 8.75 11.64 4.05
N ARG A 111 9.02 10.93 2.97
CA ARG A 111 10.38 10.77 2.45
C ARG A 111 10.76 11.98 1.60
N ASN A 112 11.88 12.61 1.96
CA ASN A 112 12.39 13.82 1.29
C ASN A 112 13.53 13.52 0.30
N GLU A 113 13.90 12.25 0.11
CA GLU A 113 14.96 11.84 -0.83
C GLU A 113 14.60 12.29 -2.26
N ASN A 114 15.57 12.79 -3.00
CA ASN A 114 15.39 13.18 -4.39
C ASN A 114 15.47 11.95 -5.30
N LEU A 115 14.66 11.96 -6.36
CA LEU A 115 14.74 10.96 -7.41
C LEU A 115 15.83 11.32 -8.41
N ASN A 116 16.59 10.33 -8.87
CA ASN A 116 17.49 10.51 -10.01
C ASN A 116 16.71 10.51 -11.35
N VAL A 117 17.39 10.83 -12.46
CA VAL A 117 16.76 10.97 -13.78
C VAL A 117 15.95 9.73 -14.19
N ASN A 118 16.49 8.53 -13.99
CA ASN A 118 15.79 7.29 -14.33
C ASN A 118 14.56 7.07 -13.43
N GLN A 119 14.66 7.39 -12.16
CA GLN A 119 13.55 7.30 -11.21
C GLN A 119 12.45 8.32 -11.47
N ILE A 120 12.80 9.52 -12.01
CA ILE A 120 11.81 10.52 -12.41
C ILE A 120 10.92 9.97 -13.53
N LYS A 121 11.49 9.34 -14.55
CA LYS A 121 10.71 8.70 -15.62
C LYS A 121 9.76 7.64 -15.09
N LEU A 122 10.26 6.75 -14.23
CA LEU A 122 9.43 5.72 -13.58
C LEU A 122 8.30 6.33 -12.73
N PHE A 123 8.60 7.44 -12.06
CA PHE A 123 7.62 8.18 -11.26
C PHE A 123 6.50 8.76 -12.14
N GLU A 124 6.84 9.44 -13.23
CA GLU A 124 5.87 10.04 -14.16
C GLU A 124 4.94 8.96 -14.75
N GLU A 125 5.49 7.86 -15.26
CA GLU A 125 4.72 6.72 -15.78
C GLU A 125 3.80 6.10 -14.71
N SER A 126 4.27 6.01 -13.46
CA SER A 126 3.49 5.41 -12.36
C SER A 126 2.40 6.34 -11.83
N MET A 127 2.59 7.67 -11.94
CA MET A 127 1.65 8.66 -11.41
C MET A 127 0.29 8.62 -12.11
N GLU A 128 0.24 8.35 -13.41
CA GLU A 128 -1.03 8.19 -14.13
C GLU A 128 -1.89 7.09 -13.50
N HIS A 129 -1.29 5.92 -13.28
CA HIS A 129 -1.97 4.76 -12.71
C HIS A 129 -2.36 4.98 -11.24
N TYR A 130 -1.47 5.60 -10.46
CA TYR A 130 -1.76 5.96 -9.08
C TYR A 130 -2.92 6.96 -8.99
N ASN A 131 -2.92 8.02 -9.81
CA ASN A 131 -3.99 9.02 -9.84
C ASN A 131 -5.32 8.41 -10.24
N TYR A 132 -5.31 7.51 -11.24
CA TYR A 132 -6.51 6.78 -11.63
C TYR A 132 -7.11 5.99 -10.45
N LEU A 133 -6.32 5.18 -9.75
CA LEU A 133 -6.79 4.43 -8.59
C LEU A 133 -7.17 5.34 -7.42
N SER A 134 -6.39 6.38 -7.18
CA SER A 134 -6.63 7.36 -6.10
C SER A 134 -7.97 8.08 -6.24
N SER A 135 -8.50 8.22 -7.47
CA SER A 135 -9.83 8.82 -7.70
C SER A 135 -10.99 7.97 -7.17
N PHE A 136 -10.74 6.70 -6.82
CA PHE A 136 -11.72 5.77 -6.24
C PHE A 136 -11.47 5.48 -4.75
N LYS A 137 -10.61 6.25 -4.08
CA LYS A 137 -10.35 6.08 -2.64
C LYS A 137 -11.62 6.27 -1.80
N ILE A 138 -11.76 5.49 -0.75
CA ILE A 138 -12.83 5.60 0.24
C ILE A 138 -12.41 6.40 1.46
#